data_4427cfa92435ee57796561907d2bfbb0
#
_entry.id   4427cfa92435ee57796561907d2bfbb0
#
_cell.length_a   1.000
_cell.length_b   1.000
_cell.length_c   1.000
_cell.angle_alpha   90.00
_cell.angle_beta   90.00
_cell.angle_gamma   90.00
#
_symmetry.space_group_name_H-M   'P 1'
#
loop_
_entity.id
_entity.type
_entity.pdbx_description
1 polymer ?
#
loop_
_entity_poly.entity_id
_entity_poly.type
_entity_poly.pdbx_seq_one_letter_code
_entity_poly.pdbx_strand_id
1 'polypeptide(L)'
;MWIAHDLAELPLTVEQMESNAVPLDPNASLVEKCLNGDAGAQRGLFDSLLPYLKSAVRRYIWSEDDVQDVLQEAFIRIFSNLHQFDARKGKVQTWATKIAVNAAITFGLKASKRREQILSLAPETQEPAVLDQLNAESLLQRLKALPREHYDVLILHAVDGYSHDEIAGLLNISSMTSRKRLSRAKQWIASRFHVEGSEMILKKNIDHETD
;
A
#
# COMPACT_ATOMS: atom_id res chain seq x y z
N MET A 1 -13.93 -4.69 -61.13
CA MET A 1 -13.61 -6.03 -60.64
C MET A 1 -12.25 -5.97 -59.97
N TRP A 2 -12.27 -6.05 -58.63
CA TRP A 2 -11.16 -6.41 -57.72
C TRP A 2 -9.80 -5.71 -57.95
N ILE A 3 -9.47 -4.77 -57.09
CA ILE A 3 -8.36 -4.77 -56.13
C ILE A 3 -8.41 -3.43 -55.40
N ALA A 4 -8.92 -3.43 -54.23
CA ALA A 4 -8.69 -2.41 -53.23
C ALA A 4 -8.59 -3.18 -51.92
N HIS A 5 -7.39 -3.41 -51.43
CA HIS A 5 -7.11 -3.64 -50.03
C HIS A 5 -5.63 -3.96 -49.87
N ASP A 6 -4.88 -2.98 -49.47
CA ASP A 6 -3.78 -3.19 -48.50
C ASP A 6 -2.99 -1.88 -48.34
N LEU A 7 -3.50 -0.98 -47.54
CA LEU A 7 -2.76 0.18 -47.05
C LEU A 7 -3.18 0.47 -45.60
N ALA A 8 -2.88 -0.44 -44.70
CA ALA A 8 -3.17 -0.22 -43.30
C ALA A 8 -2.17 -0.91 -42.35
N GLU A 9 -0.88 -0.81 -42.66
CA GLU A 9 0.15 -1.00 -41.65
C GLU A 9 1.32 -0.07 -41.93
N LEU A 10 1.07 1.24 -41.73
CA LEU A 10 2.17 2.17 -41.56
C LEU A 10 2.75 1.97 -40.14
N PRO A 11 4.06 1.78 -40.02
CA PRO A 11 4.67 1.74 -38.67
C PRO A 11 4.37 3.05 -37.96
N LEU A 12 4.00 2.92 -36.69
CA LEU A 12 3.73 4.05 -35.80
C LEU A 12 4.83 5.10 -35.95
N THR A 13 4.44 6.35 -36.17
CA THR A 13 5.38 7.46 -36.30
C THR A 13 6.13 7.64 -34.98
N VAL A 14 7.36 8.17 -35.05
CA VAL A 14 8.21 8.44 -33.86
C VAL A 14 7.46 9.24 -32.81
N GLU A 15 6.57 10.17 -33.19
CA GLU A 15 5.69 10.93 -32.30
C GLU A 15 4.64 10.06 -31.57
N GLN A 16 4.18 8.97 -32.17
CA GLN A 16 3.25 8.03 -31.52
C GLN A 16 3.98 7.06 -30.58
N MET A 17 5.27 6.83 -30.76
CA MET A 17 6.11 6.06 -29.85
C MET A 17 6.48 6.88 -28.61
N GLU A 18 6.62 8.20 -28.71
CA GLU A 18 6.87 9.11 -27.58
C GLU A 18 5.63 9.30 -26.69
N SER A 19 4.41 9.16 -27.23
CA SER A 19 3.15 9.25 -26.48
C SER A 19 2.89 8.06 -25.55
N ASN A 20 3.63 6.96 -25.69
CA ASN A 20 3.56 5.76 -24.83
C ASN A 20 4.73 5.67 -23.84
N ALA A 21 5.53 6.73 -23.70
CA ALA A 21 6.57 6.79 -22.70
C ALA A 21 5.93 6.77 -21.31
N VAL A 22 6.14 5.70 -20.57
CA VAL A 22 5.88 5.65 -19.11
C VAL A 22 6.53 6.91 -18.52
N PRO A 23 5.77 7.76 -17.78
CA PRO A 23 6.34 8.98 -17.23
C PRO A 23 7.62 8.63 -16.46
N LEU A 24 8.74 9.18 -16.90
CA LEU A 24 10.04 8.96 -16.24
C LEU A 24 9.87 9.29 -14.75
N ASP A 25 10.26 8.35 -13.89
CA ASP A 25 10.30 8.56 -12.46
C ASP A 25 11.20 9.78 -12.17
N PRO A 26 10.70 10.85 -11.52
CA PRO A 26 11.51 12.01 -11.19
C PRO A 26 12.76 11.66 -10.36
N ASN A 27 12.75 10.52 -9.68
CA ASN A 27 13.88 10.02 -8.91
C ASN A 27 14.81 9.07 -9.70
N ALA A 28 14.55 8.77 -10.98
CA ALA A 28 15.34 7.80 -11.75
C ALA A 28 16.84 8.18 -11.80
N SER A 29 17.16 9.47 -11.98
CA SER A 29 18.55 9.93 -11.97
C SER A 29 19.21 9.83 -10.59
N LEU A 30 18.43 9.99 -9.50
CA LEU A 30 18.95 9.79 -8.14
C LEU A 30 19.26 8.32 -7.89
N VAL A 31 18.40 7.40 -8.35
CA VAL A 31 18.63 5.95 -8.23
C VAL A 31 19.93 5.55 -8.93
N GLU A 32 20.15 6.01 -10.17
CA GLU A 32 21.37 5.71 -10.92
C GLU A 32 22.64 6.21 -10.20
N LYS A 33 22.63 7.45 -9.70
CA LYS A 33 23.75 8.01 -8.92
C LYS A 33 23.96 7.27 -7.60
N CYS A 34 22.89 6.86 -6.92
CA CYS A 34 22.98 6.03 -5.71
C CYS A 34 23.68 4.70 -5.98
N LEU A 35 23.37 4.05 -7.10
CA LEU A 35 24.02 2.78 -7.49
C LEU A 35 25.51 2.96 -7.79
N ASN A 36 25.92 4.16 -8.22
CA ASN A 36 27.31 4.55 -8.42
C ASN A 36 28.01 5.03 -7.14
N GLY A 37 27.36 4.94 -5.97
CA GLY A 37 27.95 5.26 -4.68
C GLY A 37 27.94 6.74 -4.30
N ASP A 38 27.18 7.59 -5.00
CA ASP A 38 27.07 9.03 -4.70
C ASP A 38 26.28 9.25 -3.39
N ALA A 39 26.99 9.70 -2.35
CA ALA A 39 26.38 9.97 -1.03
C ALA A 39 25.36 11.13 -1.06
N GLY A 40 25.55 12.12 -1.93
CA GLY A 40 24.60 13.23 -2.12
C GLY A 40 23.28 12.73 -2.71
N ALA A 41 23.37 11.84 -3.71
CA ALA A 41 22.20 11.21 -4.30
C ALA A 41 21.48 10.28 -3.31
N GLN A 42 22.21 9.55 -2.47
CA GLN A 42 21.61 8.73 -1.40
C GLN A 42 20.81 9.60 -0.43
N ARG A 43 21.36 10.74 -0.02
CA ARG A 43 20.65 11.69 0.83
C ARG A 43 19.41 12.26 0.14
N GLY A 44 19.55 12.69 -1.13
CA GLY A 44 18.42 13.20 -1.91
C GLY A 44 17.30 12.17 -2.08
N LEU A 45 17.63 10.91 -2.35
CA LEU A 45 16.66 9.83 -2.45
C LEU A 45 15.98 9.55 -1.10
N PHE A 46 16.74 9.53 -0.01
CA PHE A 46 16.20 9.41 1.34
C PHE A 46 15.17 10.51 1.65
N ASP A 47 15.57 11.77 1.45
CA ASP A 47 14.72 12.94 1.74
C ASP A 47 13.44 12.94 0.88
N SER A 48 13.53 12.51 -0.37
CA SER A 48 12.38 12.41 -1.28
C SER A 48 11.39 11.30 -0.90
N LEU A 49 11.89 10.17 -0.39
CA LEU A 49 11.05 9.01 -0.04
C LEU A 49 10.46 9.11 1.36
N LEU A 50 11.16 9.74 2.32
CA LEU A 50 10.81 9.74 3.74
C LEU A 50 9.35 10.12 4.03
N PRO A 51 8.77 11.21 3.48
CA PRO A 51 7.38 11.59 3.80
C PRO A 51 6.37 10.53 3.34
N TYR A 52 6.61 9.90 2.20
CA TYR A 52 5.71 8.84 1.67
C TYR A 52 5.81 7.57 2.49
N LEU A 53 7.03 7.13 2.83
CA LEU A 53 7.24 5.94 3.62
C LEU A 53 6.71 6.11 5.04
N LYS A 54 6.91 7.30 5.66
CA LYS A 54 6.39 7.62 6.98
C LYS A 54 4.85 7.57 7.00
N SER A 55 4.20 8.15 5.99
CA SER A 55 2.74 8.07 5.84
C SER A 55 2.26 6.63 5.68
N ALA A 56 2.96 5.82 4.88
CA ALA A 56 2.61 4.42 4.68
C ALA A 56 2.77 3.58 5.96
N VAL A 57 3.88 3.72 6.67
CA VAL A 57 4.17 2.97 7.91
C VAL A 57 3.17 3.33 9.01
N ARG A 58 2.80 4.61 9.18
CA ARG A 58 1.82 5.08 10.17
C ARG A 58 0.42 4.50 10.00
N ARG A 59 0.09 3.94 8.84
CA ARG A 59 -1.16 3.19 8.68
C ARG A 59 -1.17 1.91 9.50
N TYR A 60 -0.01 1.31 9.74
CA TYR A 60 0.15 0.01 10.40
C TYR A 60 0.76 0.11 11.81
N ILE A 61 1.60 1.10 12.04
CA ILE A 61 2.32 1.31 13.30
C ILE A 61 1.85 2.62 13.92
N TRP A 62 1.45 2.58 15.19
CA TRP A 62 0.80 3.70 15.87
C TRP A 62 1.70 4.39 16.89
N SER A 63 2.74 3.72 17.39
CA SER A 63 3.79 4.31 18.21
C SER A 63 4.80 5.04 17.33
N GLU A 64 5.14 6.29 17.64
CA GLU A 64 6.09 7.07 16.84
C GLU A 64 7.51 6.51 16.92
N ASP A 65 7.90 5.95 18.07
CA ASP A 65 9.20 5.29 18.24
C ASP A 65 9.30 4.04 17.35
N ASP A 66 8.26 3.21 17.36
CA ASP A 66 8.19 2.04 16.48
C ASP A 66 8.17 2.43 14.99
N VAL A 67 7.54 3.57 14.64
CA VAL A 67 7.58 4.11 13.26
C VAL A 67 9.00 4.42 12.83
N GLN A 68 9.82 5.02 13.71
CA GLN A 68 11.22 5.33 13.42
C GLN A 68 12.03 4.06 13.19
N ASP A 69 11.87 3.05 14.05
CA ASP A 69 12.56 1.76 13.92
C ASP A 69 12.20 1.05 12.61
N VAL A 70 10.90 1.02 12.28
CA VAL A 70 10.42 0.41 11.03
C VAL A 70 10.93 1.17 9.81
N LEU A 71 10.98 2.51 9.86
CA LEU A 71 11.53 3.31 8.76
C LEU A 71 13.02 3.06 8.58
N GLN A 72 13.79 2.98 9.66
CA GLN A 72 15.21 2.66 9.59
C GLN A 72 15.45 1.30 8.91
N GLU A 73 14.72 0.28 9.34
CA GLU A 73 14.79 -1.06 8.73
C GLU A 73 14.37 -1.03 7.25
N ALA A 74 13.31 -0.27 6.93
CA ALA A 74 12.85 -0.12 5.55
C ALA A 74 13.91 0.54 4.66
N PHE A 75 14.55 1.61 5.11
CA PHE A 75 15.61 2.29 4.36
C PHE A 75 16.84 1.40 4.18
N ILE A 76 17.25 0.64 5.21
CA ILE A 76 18.33 -0.36 5.08
C ILE A 76 18.00 -1.34 3.94
N ARG A 77 16.78 -1.89 3.92
CA ARG A 77 16.34 -2.82 2.87
C ARG A 77 16.26 -2.16 1.50
N ILE A 78 15.76 -0.93 1.42
CA ILE A 78 15.66 -0.17 0.16
C ILE A 78 17.04 0.03 -0.45
N PHE A 79 18.00 0.55 0.31
CA PHE A 79 19.35 0.81 -0.21
C PHE A 79 20.10 -0.49 -0.51
N SER A 80 19.96 -1.53 0.30
CA SER A 80 20.58 -2.84 0.04
C SER A 80 20.05 -3.52 -1.23
N ASN A 81 18.78 -3.28 -1.58
CA ASN A 81 18.11 -3.89 -2.73
C ASN A 81 17.89 -2.92 -3.89
N LEU A 82 18.46 -1.72 -3.85
CA LEU A 82 18.22 -0.69 -4.86
C LEU A 82 18.61 -1.16 -6.27
N HIS A 83 19.60 -2.05 -6.38
CA HIS A 83 20.02 -2.67 -7.63
C HIS A 83 18.94 -3.56 -8.29
N GLN A 84 17.90 -3.96 -7.55
CA GLN A 84 16.77 -4.74 -8.05
C GLN A 84 15.63 -3.85 -8.58
N PHE A 85 15.70 -2.53 -8.34
CA PHE A 85 14.70 -1.62 -8.85
C PHE A 85 14.79 -1.51 -10.37
N ASP A 86 13.63 -1.67 -11.04
CA ASP A 86 13.50 -1.51 -12.49
C ASP A 86 12.54 -0.36 -12.79
N ALA A 87 13.07 0.77 -13.26
CA ALA A 87 12.29 1.96 -13.60
C ALA A 87 11.22 1.74 -14.68
N ARG A 88 11.34 0.67 -15.50
CA ARG A 88 10.34 0.29 -16.50
C ARG A 88 9.08 -0.32 -15.88
N LYS A 89 9.17 -0.83 -14.65
CA LYS A 89 8.06 -1.46 -13.90
C LYS A 89 7.28 -0.47 -13.03
N GLY A 90 7.78 0.75 -12.86
CA GLY A 90 7.10 1.77 -12.09
C GLY A 90 8.04 2.72 -11.34
N LYS A 91 7.46 3.56 -10.50
CA LYS A 91 8.20 4.57 -9.73
C LYS A 91 8.94 3.95 -8.54
N VAL A 92 10.14 4.46 -8.23
CA VAL A 92 10.91 4.03 -7.05
C VAL A 92 10.15 4.25 -5.75
N GLN A 93 9.34 5.31 -5.69
CA GLN A 93 8.45 5.59 -4.56
C GLN A 93 7.49 4.43 -4.29
N THR A 94 6.81 3.90 -5.33
CA THR A 94 5.87 2.78 -5.21
C THR A 94 6.58 1.50 -4.77
N TRP A 95 7.74 1.22 -5.37
CA TRP A 95 8.58 0.07 -5.01
C TRP A 95 9.06 0.16 -3.56
N ALA A 96 9.58 1.32 -3.13
CA ALA A 96 10.05 1.56 -1.78
C ALA A 96 8.90 1.49 -0.75
N THR A 97 7.70 2.01 -1.11
CA THR A 97 6.52 1.92 -0.24
C THR A 97 6.13 0.47 0.03
N LYS A 98 6.18 -0.42 -0.97
CA LYS A 98 5.93 -1.85 -0.74
C LYS A 98 6.92 -2.46 0.26
N ILE A 99 8.20 -2.10 0.18
CA ILE A 99 9.23 -2.56 1.14
C ILE A 99 8.90 -2.06 2.56
N ALA A 100 8.53 -0.79 2.71
CA ALA A 100 8.21 -0.19 4.01
C ALA A 100 6.93 -0.78 4.62
N VAL A 101 5.88 -1.01 3.82
CA VAL A 101 4.64 -1.68 4.26
C VAL A 101 4.94 -3.11 4.71
N ASN A 102 5.74 -3.87 3.95
CA ASN A 102 6.12 -5.23 4.33
C ASN A 102 6.94 -5.25 5.64
N ALA A 103 7.81 -4.26 5.86
CA ALA A 103 8.54 -4.12 7.12
C ALA A 103 7.58 -3.83 8.29
N ALA A 104 6.61 -2.91 8.09
CA ALA A 104 5.62 -2.56 9.11
C ALA A 104 4.72 -3.75 9.49
N ILE A 105 4.22 -4.50 8.51
CA ILE A 105 3.43 -5.72 8.76
C ILE A 105 4.25 -6.75 9.53
N THR A 106 5.50 -7.01 9.11
CA THR A 106 6.39 -7.96 9.79
C THR A 106 6.66 -7.55 11.23
N PHE A 107 6.88 -6.26 11.48
CA PHE A 107 7.06 -5.70 12.83
C PHE A 107 5.81 -5.91 13.69
N GLY A 108 4.62 -5.57 13.16
CA GLY A 108 3.34 -5.74 13.85
C GLY A 108 3.05 -7.20 14.23
N LEU A 109 3.33 -8.14 13.34
CA LEU A 109 3.17 -9.58 13.61
C LEU A 109 4.12 -10.06 14.71
N LYS A 110 5.38 -9.60 14.73
CA LYS A 110 6.34 -9.93 15.81
C LYS A 110 5.90 -9.33 17.15
N ALA A 111 5.44 -8.08 17.15
CA ALA A 111 4.94 -7.40 18.33
C ALA A 111 3.70 -8.09 18.91
N SER A 112 2.75 -8.52 18.05
CA SER A 112 1.57 -9.27 18.46
C SER A 112 1.94 -10.60 19.14
N LYS A 113 2.82 -11.40 18.51
CA LYS A 113 3.31 -12.65 19.11
C LYS A 113 3.99 -12.44 20.46
N ARG A 114 4.81 -11.38 20.60
CA ARG A 114 5.43 -11.04 21.87
C ARG A 114 4.39 -10.65 22.91
N ARG A 115 3.38 -9.88 22.52
CA ARG A 115 2.27 -9.46 23.40
C ARG A 115 1.41 -10.65 23.84
N GLU A 116 1.10 -11.60 22.98
CA GLU A 116 0.40 -12.85 23.32
C GLU A 116 1.18 -13.69 24.35
N GLN A 117 2.51 -13.73 24.22
CA GLN A 117 3.38 -14.41 25.19
C GLN A 117 3.44 -13.72 26.56
N ILE A 118 3.26 -12.38 26.59
CA ILE A 118 3.29 -11.57 27.81
C ILE A 118 1.88 -11.41 28.40
N LEU A 119 0.84 -11.31 27.55
CA LEU A 119 -0.55 -11.01 27.91
C LEU A 119 -1.41 -12.27 27.96
N SER A 120 -1.03 -13.25 28.82
CA SER A 120 -2.08 -14.03 29.50
C SER A 120 -2.88 -13.15 30.51
N LEU A 121 -2.66 -11.85 30.56
CA LEU A 121 -3.26 -10.88 31.51
C LEU A 121 -3.67 -9.59 30.77
N ALA A 122 -4.99 -9.47 30.57
CA ALA A 122 -5.81 -8.29 30.24
C ALA A 122 -5.86 -7.75 28.78
N PRO A 123 -7.07 -7.52 28.25
CA PRO A 123 -7.29 -6.80 26.96
C PRO A 123 -7.44 -5.31 27.20
N GLU A 124 -6.65 -4.48 26.53
CA GLU A 124 -6.90 -3.03 26.41
C GLU A 124 -7.67 -2.76 25.12
N THR A 125 -8.93 -2.36 25.29
CA THR A 125 -9.73 -1.71 24.25
C THR A 125 -9.50 -0.20 24.33
N GLN A 126 -8.87 0.41 23.34
CA GLN A 126 -8.83 1.87 23.22
C GLN A 126 -10.12 2.36 22.57
N GLU A 127 -10.86 3.22 23.27
CA GLU A 127 -12.02 3.92 22.72
C GLU A 127 -11.57 4.98 21.70
N PRO A 128 -12.26 5.12 20.55
CA PRO A 128 -11.91 6.12 19.55
C PRO A 128 -12.33 7.51 19.98
N ALA A 129 -11.41 8.48 19.90
CA ALA A 129 -11.70 9.90 20.07
C ALA A 129 -12.65 10.39 18.97
N VAL A 130 -13.68 11.15 19.39
CA VAL A 130 -14.63 11.81 18.49
C VAL A 130 -13.93 12.98 17.82
N LEU A 131 -13.70 12.91 16.54
CA LEU A 131 -13.15 14.00 15.73
C LEU A 131 -14.14 14.38 14.63
N ASP A 132 -14.52 15.62 14.65
CA ASP A 132 -15.59 16.22 13.85
C ASP A 132 -15.01 16.98 12.64
N GLN A 133 -14.36 16.28 11.72
CA GLN A 133 -14.06 16.74 10.36
C GLN A 133 -13.68 15.55 9.46
N LEU A 134 -14.38 15.41 8.32
CA LEU A 134 -14.14 14.35 7.32
C LEU A 134 -12.91 14.67 6.45
N ASN A 135 -11.71 14.50 7.00
CA ASN A 135 -10.48 14.41 6.23
C ASN A 135 -9.99 12.95 6.23
N ALA A 136 -9.09 12.61 5.31
CA ALA A 136 -8.57 11.24 5.15
C ALA A 136 -7.93 10.70 6.45
N GLU A 137 -7.34 11.58 7.27
CA GLU A 137 -6.72 11.23 8.54
C GLU A 137 -7.75 10.88 9.61
N SER A 138 -8.86 11.63 9.70
CA SER A 138 -9.95 11.33 10.64
C SER A 138 -10.67 10.02 10.25
N LEU A 139 -10.79 9.72 8.96
CA LEU A 139 -11.32 8.44 8.49
C LEU A 139 -10.41 7.28 8.91
N LEU A 140 -9.11 7.40 8.70
CA LEU A 140 -8.15 6.36 9.12
C LEU A 140 -8.18 6.14 10.64
N GLN A 141 -8.31 7.20 11.44
CA GLN A 141 -8.45 7.07 12.90
C GLN A 141 -9.73 6.30 13.29
N ARG A 142 -10.86 6.58 12.62
CA ARG A 142 -12.11 5.83 12.85
C ARG A 142 -11.98 4.36 12.43
N LEU A 143 -11.28 4.08 11.34
CA LEU A 143 -11.03 2.72 10.89
C LEU A 143 -10.16 1.91 11.86
N LYS A 144 -9.34 2.55 12.71
CA LYS A 144 -8.57 1.88 13.77
C LYS A 144 -9.43 1.19 14.83
N ALA A 145 -10.73 1.53 14.91
CA ALA A 145 -11.69 0.81 15.75
C ALA A 145 -12.11 -0.56 15.20
N LEU A 146 -11.75 -0.89 13.94
CA LEU A 146 -11.88 -2.25 13.41
C LEU A 146 -10.98 -3.22 14.17
N PRO A 147 -11.40 -4.49 14.36
CA PRO A 147 -10.47 -5.54 14.77
C PRO A 147 -9.24 -5.53 13.86
N ARG A 148 -8.05 -5.57 14.46
CA ARG A 148 -6.77 -5.42 13.79
C ARG A 148 -6.64 -6.27 12.51
N GLU A 149 -7.08 -7.52 12.59
CA GLU A 149 -7.03 -8.45 11.46
C GLU A 149 -7.90 -8.05 10.27
N HIS A 150 -9.01 -7.34 10.50
CA HIS A 150 -9.88 -6.80 9.45
C HIS A 150 -9.31 -5.49 8.89
N TYR A 151 -8.78 -4.65 9.78
CA TYR A 151 -8.12 -3.39 9.43
C TYR A 151 -6.94 -3.62 8.49
N ASP A 152 -6.02 -4.53 8.84
CA ASP A 152 -4.82 -4.80 8.06
C ASP A 152 -5.18 -5.26 6.64
N VAL A 153 -6.14 -6.17 6.49
CA VAL A 153 -6.59 -6.63 5.16
C VAL A 153 -7.26 -5.50 4.38
N LEU A 154 -8.08 -4.68 5.03
CA LEU A 154 -8.73 -3.54 4.40
C LEU A 154 -7.71 -2.55 3.84
N ILE A 155 -6.73 -2.14 4.65
CA ILE A 155 -5.74 -1.15 4.23
C ILE A 155 -4.80 -1.72 3.16
N LEU A 156 -4.31 -2.95 3.32
CA LEU A 156 -3.47 -3.60 2.32
C LEU A 156 -4.18 -3.68 0.95
N HIS A 157 -5.46 -4.05 0.94
CA HIS A 157 -6.18 -4.23 -0.32
C HIS A 157 -6.68 -2.92 -0.91
N ALA A 158 -7.38 -2.08 -0.12
CA ALA A 158 -8.07 -0.89 -0.64
C ALA A 158 -7.16 0.33 -0.79
N VAL A 159 -6.09 0.45 0.00
CA VAL A 159 -5.21 1.62 0.01
C VAL A 159 -3.86 1.29 -0.65
N ASP A 160 -3.26 0.16 -0.30
CA ASP A 160 -1.92 -0.21 -0.78
C ASP A 160 -1.95 -1.11 -2.03
N GLY A 161 -3.15 -1.56 -2.48
CA GLY A 161 -3.35 -2.24 -3.76
C GLY A 161 -2.84 -3.68 -3.81
N TYR A 162 -2.68 -4.35 -2.67
CA TYR A 162 -2.27 -5.76 -2.64
C TYR A 162 -3.43 -6.68 -3.06
N SER A 163 -3.11 -7.70 -3.84
CA SER A 163 -4.01 -8.80 -4.14
C SER A 163 -4.25 -9.68 -2.89
N HIS A 164 -5.33 -10.44 -2.88
CA HIS A 164 -5.59 -11.37 -1.78
C HIS A 164 -4.52 -12.45 -1.61
N ASP A 165 -3.83 -12.84 -2.69
CA ASP A 165 -2.75 -13.82 -2.65
C ASP A 165 -1.47 -13.22 -2.03
N GLU A 166 -1.14 -11.96 -2.36
CA GLU A 166 -0.04 -11.24 -1.71
C GLU A 166 -0.33 -11.03 -0.22
N ILE A 167 -1.57 -10.63 0.14
CA ILE A 167 -2.01 -10.47 1.54
C ILE A 167 -1.93 -11.78 2.28
N ALA A 168 -2.33 -12.88 1.65
CA ALA A 168 -2.25 -14.22 2.24
C ALA A 168 -0.81 -14.58 2.63
N GLY A 169 0.16 -14.31 1.76
CA GLY A 169 1.57 -14.50 2.04
C GLY A 169 2.09 -13.58 3.16
N LEU A 170 1.73 -12.29 3.13
CA LEU A 170 2.19 -11.30 4.10
C LEU A 170 1.67 -11.57 5.52
N LEU A 171 0.38 -11.95 5.65
CA LEU A 171 -0.28 -12.15 6.95
C LEU A 171 -0.27 -13.62 7.40
N ASN A 172 0.30 -14.52 6.60
CA ASN A 172 0.29 -15.97 6.83
C ASN A 172 -1.13 -16.53 7.06
N ILE A 173 -2.05 -16.20 6.15
CA ILE A 173 -3.45 -16.67 6.12
C ILE A 173 -3.78 -17.24 4.74
N SER A 174 -4.96 -17.84 4.55
CA SER A 174 -5.42 -18.21 3.21
C SER A 174 -6.00 -16.99 2.46
N SER A 175 -5.96 -17.01 1.11
CA SER A 175 -6.61 -15.98 0.27
C SER A 175 -8.12 -15.91 0.54
N MET A 176 -8.76 -17.05 0.86
CA MET A 176 -10.17 -17.08 1.26
C MET A 176 -10.38 -16.34 2.59
N THR A 177 -9.49 -16.51 3.57
CA THR A 177 -9.54 -15.78 4.84
C THR A 177 -9.38 -14.29 4.61
N SER A 178 -8.46 -13.88 3.72
CA SER A 178 -8.29 -12.49 3.34
C SER A 178 -9.58 -11.90 2.76
N ARG A 179 -10.25 -12.58 1.81
CA ARG A 179 -11.55 -12.14 1.26
C ARG A 179 -12.62 -12.02 2.34
N LYS A 180 -12.74 -13.02 3.23
CA LYS A 180 -13.70 -12.98 4.35
C LYS A 180 -13.45 -11.81 5.30
N ARG A 181 -12.19 -11.52 5.64
CA ARG A 181 -11.82 -10.39 6.49
C ARG A 181 -12.16 -9.05 5.83
N LEU A 182 -11.90 -8.90 4.53
CA LEU A 182 -12.29 -7.71 3.77
C LEU A 182 -13.80 -7.50 3.75
N SER A 183 -14.58 -8.57 3.49
CA SER A 183 -16.05 -8.51 3.53
C SER A 183 -16.57 -8.05 4.90
N ARG A 184 -16.04 -8.60 5.99
CA ARG A 184 -16.40 -8.18 7.36
C ARG A 184 -16.02 -6.73 7.65
N ALA A 185 -14.84 -6.26 7.16
CA ALA A 185 -14.43 -4.87 7.27
C ALA A 185 -15.41 -3.94 6.54
N LYS A 186 -15.79 -4.29 5.30
CA LYS A 186 -16.80 -3.54 4.51
C LYS A 186 -18.16 -3.47 5.24
N GLN A 187 -18.64 -4.58 5.79
CA GLN A 187 -19.90 -4.63 6.57
C GLN A 187 -19.83 -3.75 7.82
N TRP A 188 -18.72 -3.78 8.53
CA TRP A 188 -18.52 -2.95 9.72
C TRP A 188 -18.54 -1.46 9.36
N ILE A 189 -17.89 -1.06 8.26
CA ILE A 189 -17.93 0.31 7.74
C ILE A 189 -19.36 0.71 7.39
N ALA A 190 -20.07 -0.11 6.61
CA ALA A 190 -21.44 0.15 6.21
C ALA A 190 -22.39 0.34 7.41
N SER A 191 -22.19 -0.43 8.50
CA SER A 191 -23.01 -0.31 9.70
C SER A 191 -22.77 0.97 10.53
N ARG A 192 -21.59 1.58 10.41
CA ARG A 192 -21.20 2.74 11.23
C ARG A 192 -21.12 4.07 10.48
N PHE A 193 -20.91 4.01 9.17
CA PHE A 193 -20.88 5.16 8.29
C PHE A 193 -22.15 5.15 7.43
N HIS A 194 -23.30 5.37 8.03
CA HIS A 194 -24.58 5.55 7.32
C HIS A 194 -24.48 6.90 6.58
N VAL A 195 -23.91 6.89 5.39
CA VAL A 195 -23.97 8.02 4.47
C VAL A 195 -25.25 7.83 3.65
N GLU A 196 -26.23 8.67 3.89
CA GLU A 196 -27.43 8.79 3.03
C GLU A 196 -26.94 8.93 1.58
N GLY A 197 -27.18 7.93 0.74
CA GLY A 197 -26.77 7.91 -0.67
C GLY A 197 -25.79 6.79 -1.08
N SER A 198 -25.20 6.04 -0.16
CA SER A 198 -24.18 5.01 -0.48
C SER A 198 -24.72 3.61 -0.77
N GLU A 199 -26.04 3.38 -0.64
CA GLU A 199 -26.62 2.05 -0.95
C GLU A 199 -26.42 1.62 -2.42
N MET A 200 -26.27 2.58 -3.33
CA MET A 200 -26.18 2.30 -4.76
C MET A 200 -24.77 1.90 -5.20
N ILE A 201 -23.72 2.33 -4.49
CA ILE A 201 -22.33 2.05 -4.87
C ILE A 201 -21.84 0.72 -4.27
N LEU A 202 -22.28 0.40 -3.05
CA LEU A 202 -21.88 -0.85 -2.38
C LEU A 202 -22.55 -2.10 -2.97
N LYS A 203 -23.81 -2.01 -3.40
CA LYS A 203 -24.50 -3.12 -4.09
C LYS A 203 -23.85 -3.47 -5.43
N LYS A 204 -23.41 -2.46 -6.22
CA LYS A 204 -22.84 -2.67 -7.55
C LYS A 204 -21.49 -3.40 -7.53
N ASN A 205 -20.73 -3.32 -6.42
CA ASN A 205 -19.42 -3.98 -6.29
C ASN A 205 -19.48 -5.36 -5.60
N ILE A 206 -20.65 -5.74 -5.04
CA ILE A 206 -20.83 -7.07 -4.42
C ILE A 206 -21.23 -8.09 -5.48
N ASP A 207 -21.98 -7.67 -6.51
CA ASP A 207 -22.54 -8.55 -7.54
C ASP A 207 -21.52 -8.94 -8.65
N HIS A 208 -20.34 -8.27 -8.70
CA HIS A 208 -19.30 -8.57 -9.69
C HIS A 208 -18.18 -9.50 -9.19
N GLU A 209 -18.20 -9.94 -7.93
CA GLU A 209 -17.18 -10.85 -7.36
C GLU A 209 -17.67 -12.29 -7.14
N THR A 210 -18.85 -12.65 -7.71
CA THR A 210 -19.43 -14.00 -7.52
C THR A 210 -19.58 -14.81 -8.82
N ASP A 211 -18.91 -14.39 -9.92
CA ASP A 211 -18.79 -15.22 -11.13
C ASP A 211 -17.35 -15.68 -11.38
#